data_08e3df97f3fbbb9445fe6a72b2721f80
#
_entry.id   08e3df97f3fbbb9445fe6a72b2721f80
#
_cell.length_a   1.000
_cell.length_b   1.000
_cell.length_c   1.000
_cell.angle_alpha   90.00
_cell.angle_beta   90.00
_cell.angle_gamma   90.00
#
_symmetry.space_group_name_H-M   'P 1'
#
loop_
_entity.id
_entity.type
_entity.pdbx_description
1 polymer ?
#
loop_
_entity_poly.entity_id
_entity_poly.type
_entity_poly.pdbx_seq_one_letter_code
_entity_poly.pdbx_strand_id
1 'polypeptide(L)'
;MHVLVTADSLSGAWTYTRELVTGLVTRGVRVTLVSFGDIPLPEQVRWMDSLHGLDYRPTAFRLEWMHEAQSDCIESANFLATLVREVRPDVLHLNQFSYGALPVNVPRVVMAHGDLITWTQAVEGYTPRPTRWLKWYRDMVIAGIEGADAVVAPSAWMLDSIRSCYAQPQREAVIYPGRNPIFFNPYINKEDSVLSIGRLVDAGKQVFLLTQCAHPLPVCIVGSEHTVPIPRVPIRADVKLALDENSVAIRGPQTEAQLRALYSRASIYAATSRYEPLGMPALEAALSRCAIVANDIPSFREIWGDAALYFRTNDAASLAKHIRQLNADRDLCRAYGNLAYTRARERFTTKRMIDDYLQLYRSLLPARSIAA
;
A
#
# COMPACT_ATOMS: atom_id res chain seq x y z
N MET A 1 -5.73 1.63 26.04
CA MET A 1 -4.95 0.71 25.18
C MET A 1 -3.73 1.46 24.66
N HIS A 2 -2.60 0.80 24.61
CA HIS A 2 -1.37 1.31 24.03
C HIS A 2 -0.89 0.35 22.92
N VAL A 3 -0.68 0.85 21.72
CA VAL A 3 -0.25 0.07 20.57
C VAL A 3 1.13 0.55 20.11
N LEU A 4 2.09 -0.37 19.99
CA LEU A 4 3.35 -0.08 19.30
C LEU A 4 3.17 -0.45 17.83
N VAL A 5 3.41 0.52 16.94
CA VAL A 5 3.28 0.37 15.49
C VAL A 5 4.65 0.49 14.85
N THR A 6 5.04 -0.47 14.02
CA THR A 6 6.21 -0.32 13.14
C THR A 6 5.81 0.22 11.78
N ALA A 7 6.69 0.92 11.08
CA ALA A 7 6.40 1.53 9.79
C ALA A 7 7.57 1.40 8.80
N ASP A 8 7.25 1.26 7.54
CA ASP A 8 8.17 1.42 6.40
C ASP A 8 8.02 2.85 5.86
N SER A 9 9.08 3.65 5.96
CA SER A 9 9.09 5.05 5.53
C SER A 9 9.25 5.23 4.01
N LEU A 10 9.57 4.16 3.27
CA LEU A 10 9.94 4.22 1.85
C LEU A 10 8.85 3.77 0.90
N SER A 11 7.86 3.05 1.40
CA SER A 11 6.81 2.45 0.57
C SER A 11 5.44 3.13 0.75
N GLY A 12 4.45 2.69 -0.03
CA GLY A 12 3.05 3.08 0.14
C GLY A 12 2.45 2.72 1.51
N ALA A 13 3.12 1.86 2.30
CA ALA A 13 2.74 1.53 3.67
C ALA A 13 2.82 2.74 4.60
N TRP A 14 3.63 3.77 4.28
CA TRP A 14 3.66 5.02 5.05
C TRP A 14 2.30 5.74 5.07
N THR A 15 1.63 5.82 3.93
CA THR A 15 0.28 6.41 3.85
C THR A 15 -0.74 5.60 4.66
N TYR A 16 -0.69 4.27 4.58
CA TYR A 16 -1.51 3.39 5.42
C TYR A 16 -1.21 3.61 6.91
N THR A 17 0.06 3.64 7.31
CA THR A 17 0.48 3.84 8.70
C THR A 17 -0.05 5.17 9.25
N ARG A 18 0.00 6.24 8.46
CA ARG A 18 -0.56 7.53 8.87
C ARG A 18 -2.06 7.44 9.12
N GLU A 19 -2.82 6.81 8.24
CA GLU A 19 -4.28 6.62 8.44
C GLU A 19 -4.56 5.77 9.68
N LEU A 20 -3.79 4.70 9.90
CA LEU A 20 -3.90 3.83 11.07
C LEU A 20 -3.62 4.60 12.36
N VAL A 21 -2.45 5.24 12.45
CA VAL A 21 -2.00 5.94 13.66
C VAL A 21 -2.93 7.10 13.99
N THR A 22 -3.26 7.94 12.99
CA THR A 22 -4.21 9.04 13.17
C THR A 22 -5.56 8.53 13.68
N GLY A 23 -6.08 7.47 13.06
CA GLY A 23 -7.36 6.89 13.44
C GLY A 23 -7.34 6.25 14.84
N LEU A 24 -6.27 5.60 15.26
CA LEU A 24 -6.11 5.05 16.59
C LEU A 24 -6.04 6.16 17.66
N VAL A 25 -5.19 7.18 17.43
CA VAL A 25 -5.03 8.30 18.39
C VAL A 25 -6.33 9.08 18.55
N THR A 26 -7.08 9.33 17.47
CA THR A 26 -8.40 10.00 17.55
C THR A 26 -9.46 9.18 18.29
N ARG A 27 -9.24 7.88 18.49
CA ARG A 27 -10.07 6.97 19.32
C ARG A 27 -9.54 6.82 20.75
N GLY A 28 -8.60 7.65 21.17
CA GLY A 28 -8.02 7.63 22.53
C GLY A 28 -7.03 6.48 22.77
N VAL A 29 -6.51 5.86 21.72
CA VAL A 29 -5.45 4.86 21.81
C VAL A 29 -4.09 5.57 21.85
N ARG A 30 -3.26 5.27 22.84
CA ARG A 30 -1.87 5.72 22.84
C ARG A 30 -1.07 4.91 21.85
N VAL A 31 -0.23 5.57 21.04
CA VAL A 31 0.57 4.93 20.00
C VAL A 31 2.06 5.27 20.21
N THR A 32 2.92 4.25 20.19
CA THR A 32 4.34 4.42 19.93
C THR A 32 4.62 3.98 18.51
N LEU A 33 5.04 4.90 17.65
CA LEU A 33 5.34 4.66 16.23
C LEU A 33 6.86 4.58 16.06
N VAL A 34 7.34 3.48 15.47
CA VAL A 34 8.75 3.28 15.10
C VAL A 34 8.84 3.19 13.58
N SER A 35 9.61 4.05 12.94
CA SER A 35 9.86 3.96 11.49
C SER A 35 11.22 3.35 11.19
N PHE A 36 11.27 2.60 10.09
CA PHE A 36 12.44 1.92 9.53
C PHE A 36 12.65 2.36 8.07
N GLY A 37 13.85 2.21 7.57
CA GLY A 37 14.28 2.70 6.27
C GLY A 37 14.97 4.06 6.41
N ASP A 38 14.67 5.01 5.54
CA ASP A 38 15.20 6.36 5.66
C ASP A 38 14.47 7.14 6.77
N ILE A 39 15.19 8.03 7.44
CA ILE A 39 14.56 8.96 8.38
C ILE A 39 13.71 9.94 7.57
N PRO A 40 12.38 9.99 7.80
CA PRO A 40 11.51 10.87 7.03
C PRO A 40 11.85 12.34 7.20
N LEU A 41 11.69 13.11 6.12
CA LEU A 41 11.86 14.57 6.15
C LEU A 41 10.79 15.23 7.04
N PRO A 42 11.07 16.42 7.61
CA PRO A 42 10.11 17.12 8.50
C PRO A 42 8.72 17.30 7.91
N GLU A 43 8.60 17.57 6.61
CA GLU A 43 7.30 17.70 5.93
C GLU A 43 6.52 16.40 5.85
N GLN A 44 7.21 15.25 5.82
CA GLN A 44 6.59 13.92 5.78
C GLN A 44 6.00 13.49 7.12
N VAL A 45 6.45 14.10 8.22
CA VAL A 45 6.00 13.81 9.59
C VAL A 45 5.14 14.91 10.21
N ARG A 46 4.98 16.05 9.55
CA ARG A 46 4.18 17.20 10.04
C ARG A 46 2.77 16.82 10.49
N TRP A 47 2.17 15.77 9.91
CA TRP A 47 0.84 15.29 10.32
C TRP A 47 0.80 14.77 11.76
N MET A 48 1.96 14.48 12.36
CA MET A 48 2.08 14.00 13.74
C MET A 48 1.97 15.14 14.75
N ASP A 49 2.26 16.39 14.36
CA ASP A 49 2.34 17.54 15.27
C ASP A 49 1.02 17.80 16.05
N SER A 50 -0.11 17.40 15.47
CA SER A 50 -1.44 17.54 16.07
C SER A 50 -1.91 16.31 16.86
N LEU A 51 -1.13 15.24 16.92
CA LEU A 51 -1.55 13.98 17.52
C LEU A 51 -1.08 13.84 18.97
N HIS A 52 -1.90 14.31 19.90
CA HIS A 52 -1.66 14.09 21.33
C HIS A 52 -1.83 12.59 21.67
N GLY A 53 -0.78 11.96 22.22
CA GLY A 53 -0.78 10.52 22.53
C GLY A 53 0.02 9.67 21.54
N LEU A 54 0.72 10.30 20.61
CA LEU A 54 1.71 9.69 19.73
C LEU A 54 3.12 9.93 20.29
N ASP A 55 3.88 8.84 20.46
CA ASP A 55 5.33 8.85 20.71
C ASP A 55 6.01 8.34 19.43
N TYR A 56 6.79 9.19 18.75
CA TYR A 56 7.45 8.85 17.49
C TYR A 56 8.95 8.60 17.68
N ARG A 57 9.42 7.46 17.22
CA ARG A 57 10.80 6.96 17.33
C ARG A 57 11.35 6.63 15.92
N PRO A 58 11.93 7.59 15.17
CA PRO A 58 12.55 7.31 13.89
C PRO A 58 13.84 6.50 14.05
N THR A 59 14.03 5.54 13.14
CA THR A 59 15.28 4.78 13.00
C THR A 59 15.71 4.70 11.54
N ALA A 60 16.99 4.38 11.32
CA ALA A 60 17.57 4.20 9.98
C ALA A 60 17.93 2.75 9.66
N PHE A 61 17.40 1.77 10.42
CA PHE A 61 17.63 0.36 10.11
C PHE A 61 17.02 0.01 8.75
N ARG A 62 17.75 -0.78 7.97
CA ARG A 62 17.27 -1.29 6.69
C ARG A 62 16.03 -2.15 6.86
N LEU A 63 15.16 -2.08 5.86
CA LEU A 63 13.97 -2.92 5.80
C LEU A 63 14.31 -4.33 5.34
N GLU A 64 13.58 -5.33 5.81
CA GLU A 64 13.81 -6.76 5.60
C GLU A 64 13.91 -7.19 4.13
N TRP A 65 13.26 -6.46 3.22
CA TRP A 65 13.30 -6.73 1.78
C TRP A 65 14.50 -6.08 1.06
N MET A 66 15.31 -5.28 1.76
CA MET A 66 16.53 -4.68 1.21
C MET A 66 17.66 -5.70 1.16
N HIS A 67 18.57 -5.51 0.22
CA HIS A 67 19.77 -6.34 0.11
C HIS A 67 20.67 -6.14 1.35
N GLU A 68 21.21 -7.24 1.87
CA GLU A 68 22.10 -7.22 3.04
C GLU A 68 21.49 -6.63 4.33
N ALA A 69 20.16 -6.79 4.51
CA ALA A 69 19.46 -6.29 5.68
C ALA A 69 19.53 -7.21 6.91
N GLN A 70 20.30 -8.34 6.85
CA GLN A 70 20.30 -9.35 7.92
C GLN A 70 20.74 -8.78 9.28
N SER A 71 21.85 -8.01 9.31
CA SER A 71 22.34 -7.36 10.55
C SER A 71 21.33 -6.35 11.07
N ASP A 72 20.78 -5.50 10.18
CA ASP A 72 19.77 -4.51 10.54
C ASP A 72 18.51 -5.16 11.13
N CYS A 73 18.05 -6.28 10.57
CA CYS A 73 16.89 -7.02 11.10
C CYS A 73 17.16 -7.56 12.51
N ILE A 74 18.39 -8.04 12.81
CA ILE A 74 18.77 -8.50 14.14
C ILE A 74 18.85 -7.32 15.13
N GLU A 75 19.53 -6.26 14.75
CA GLU A 75 19.73 -5.08 15.60
C GLU A 75 18.40 -4.37 15.90
N SER A 76 17.56 -4.19 14.86
CA SER A 76 16.23 -3.60 15.03
C SER A 76 15.27 -4.46 15.85
N ALA A 77 15.36 -5.80 15.75
CA ALA A 77 14.63 -6.71 16.62
C ALA A 77 15.04 -6.56 18.10
N ASN A 78 16.33 -6.44 18.40
CA ASN A 78 16.84 -6.18 19.73
C ASN A 78 16.42 -4.80 20.26
N PHE A 79 16.46 -3.78 19.40
CA PHE A 79 15.95 -2.44 19.71
C PHE A 79 14.45 -2.49 20.06
N LEU A 80 13.63 -3.14 19.23
CA LEU A 80 12.19 -3.27 19.48
C LEU A 80 11.90 -4.06 20.75
N ALA A 81 12.60 -5.16 21.03
CA ALA A 81 12.43 -5.93 22.26
C ALA A 81 12.76 -5.09 23.51
N THR A 82 13.73 -4.19 23.42
CA THR A 82 14.07 -3.25 24.50
C THR A 82 13.00 -2.17 24.64
N LEU A 83 12.56 -1.59 23.55
CA LEU A 83 11.51 -0.58 23.53
C LEU A 83 10.18 -1.13 24.08
N VAL A 84 9.81 -2.37 23.74
CA VAL A 84 8.61 -3.04 24.30
C VAL A 84 8.66 -3.11 25.82
N ARG A 85 9.83 -3.40 26.42
CA ARG A 85 10.02 -3.40 27.88
C ARG A 85 9.91 -2.00 28.50
N GLU A 86 10.39 -0.98 27.77
CA GLU A 86 10.32 0.44 28.17
C GLU A 86 8.87 0.94 28.17
N VAL A 87 8.19 0.85 27.00
CA VAL A 87 6.89 1.49 26.78
C VAL A 87 5.69 0.64 27.18
N ARG A 88 5.87 -0.67 27.36
CA ARG A 88 4.88 -1.66 27.77
C ARG A 88 3.56 -1.55 26.99
N PRO A 89 3.58 -1.79 25.69
CA PRO A 89 2.37 -1.73 24.86
C PRO A 89 1.45 -2.92 25.17
N ASP A 90 0.16 -2.75 24.94
CA ASP A 90 -0.82 -3.83 25.03
C ASP A 90 -0.79 -4.75 23.80
N VAL A 91 -0.44 -4.20 22.60
CA VAL A 91 -0.38 -4.89 21.31
C VAL A 91 0.74 -4.33 20.46
N LEU A 92 1.39 -5.19 19.66
CA LEU A 92 2.30 -4.81 18.59
C LEU A 92 1.57 -4.92 17.25
N HIS A 93 1.55 -3.81 16.48
CA HIS A 93 1.11 -3.79 15.09
C HIS A 93 2.33 -3.64 14.19
N LEU A 94 2.69 -4.72 13.52
CA LEU A 94 3.97 -4.89 12.84
C LEU A 94 3.75 -4.86 11.33
N ASN A 95 4.33 -3.87 10.66
CA ASN A 95 4.26 -3.73 9.20
C ASN A 95 5.42 -4.45 8.48
N GLN A 96 6.23 -5.21 9.23
CA GLN A 96 7.31 -6.06 8.74
C GLN A 96 7.11 -7.48 9.29
N PHE A 97 7.38 -8.49 8.47
CA PHE A 97 7.24 -9.90 8.88
C PHE A 97 8.27 -10.29 9.93
N SER A 98 9.51 -9.80 9.81
CA SER A 98 10.64 -10.14 10.69
C SER A 98 10.33 -9.97 12.17
N TYR A 99 9.48 -9.04 12.52
CA TYR A 99 9.15 -8.74 13.91
C TYR A 99 8.01 -9.61 14.47
N GLY A 100 7.32 -10.40 13.64
CA GLY A 100 6.34 -11.38 14.13
C GLY A 100 6.95 -12.46 15.03
N ALA A 101 8.24 -12.76 14.86
CA ALA A 101 8.99 -13.72 15.67
C ALA A 101 9.69 -13.09 16.90
N LEU A 102 9.41 -11.82 17.25
CA LEU A 102 10.03 -11.17 18.43
C LEU A 102 9.78 -11.97 19.70
N PRO A 103 10.82 -12.20 20.55
CA PRO A 103 10.68 -12.95 21.79
C PRO A 103 10.13 -12.07 22.93
N VAL A 104 8.89 -11.61 22.76
CA VAL A 104 8.18 -10.74 23.71
C VAL A 104 6.83 -11.32 24.08
N ASN A 105 6.39 -11.09 25.31
CA ASN A 105 5.09 -11.56 25.78
C ASN A 105 4.02 -10.46 25.61
N VAL A 106 3.84 -10.01 24.36
CA VAL A 106 2.84 -9.02 23.94
C VAL A 106 2.23 -9.51 22.63
N PRO A 107 0.90 -9.50 22.46
CA PRO A 107 0.27 -9.93 21.21
C PRO A 107 0.81 -9.19 19.98
N ARG A 108 1.14 -9.95 18.94
CA ARG A 108 1.76 -9.47 17.68
C ARG A 108 0.79 -9.64 16.52
N VAL A 109 0.42 -8.52 15.92
CA VAL A 109 -0.35 -8.48 14.68
C VAL A 109 0.59 -8.09 13.55
N VAL A 110 0.81 -8.96 12.59
CA VAL A 110 1.62 -8.71 11.39
C VAL A 110 0.72 -8.30 10.23
N MET A 111 1.00 -7.17 9.61
CA MET A 111 0.30 -6.70 8.41
C MET A 111 1.12 -7.05 7.16
N ALA A 112 0.58 -7.92 6.32
CA ALA A 112 1.19 -8.41 5.09
C ALA A 112 0.91 -7.46 3.92
N HIS A 113 1.62 -6.32 3.85
CA HIS A 113 1.43 -5.34 2.78
C HIS A 113 1.84 -5.83 1.40
N GLY A 114 2.79 -6.71 1.33
CA GLY A 114 3.39 -7.27 0.14
C GLY A 114 4.72 -7.92 0.50
N ASP A 115 5.25 -8.73 -0.40
CA ASP A 115 6.52 -9.41 -0.22
C ASP A 115 7.22 -9.66 -1.55
N LEU A 116 8.49 -10.03 -1.48
CA LEU A 116 9.33 -10.18 -2.66
C LEU A 116 8.97 -11.40 -3.52
N ILE A 117 8.58 -12.53 -2.91
CA ILE A 117 8.31 -13.77 -3.66
C ILE A 117 7.01 -13.63 -4.43
N THR A 118 5.93 -13.17 -3.79
CA THR A 118 4.64 -12.94 -4.46
C THR A 118 4.74 -11.84 -5.51
N TRP A 119 5.55 -10.78 -5.24
CA TRP A 119 5.84 -9.76 -6.23
C TRP A 119 6.56 -10.35 -7.45
N THR A 120 7.62 -11.15 -7.25
CA THR A 120 8.36 -11.77 -8.37
C THR A 120 7.46 -12.68 -9.18
N GLN A 121 6.62 -13.48 -8.54
CA GLN A 121 5.67 -14.35 -9.25
C GLN A 121 4.66 -13.55 -10.07
N ALA A 122 4.08 -12.50 -9.53
CA ALA A 122 3.08 -11.70 -10.22
C ALA A 122 3.68 -10.83 -11.35
N VAL A 123 4.88 -10.31 -11.15
CA VAL A 123 5.51 -9.36 -12.09
C VAL A 123 6.37 -10.08 -13.14
N GLU A 124 7.16 -11.07 -12.71
CA GLU A 124 8.12 -11.77 -13.57
C GLU A 124 7.57 -13.10 -14.09
N GLY A 125 6.49 -13.63 -13.51
CA GLY A 125 5.84 -14.88 -13.95
C GLY A 125 6.56 -16.15 -13.54
N TYR A 126 7.54 -16.08 -12.62
CA TYR A 126 8.26 -17.25 -12.11
C TYR A 126 8.53 -17.14 -10.61
N THR A 127 8.74 -18.29 -9.97
CA THR A 127 9.25 -18.35 -8.60
C THR A 127 10.75 -18.08 -8.62
N PRO A 128 11.25 -17.10 -7.86
CA PRO A 128 12.68 -16.76 -7.91
C PRO A 128 13.56 -17.94 -7.44
N ARG A 129 14.69 -18.12 -8.12
CA ARG A 129 15.65 -19.18 -7.75
C ARG A 129 16.20 -18.93 -6.35
N PRO A 130 16.30 -19.96 -5.48
CA PRO A 130 16.77 -19.81 -4.13
C PRO A 130 18.26 -19.44 -4.10
N THR A 131 18.56 -18.19 -3.79
CA THR A 131 19.88 -17.73 -3.39
C THR A 131 20.01 -17.85 -1.86
N ARG A 132 21.23 -17.75 -1.30
CA ARG A 132 21.43 -17.74 0.15
C ARG A 132 20.62 -16.63 0.84
N TRP A 133 20.57 -15.44 0.23
CA TRP A 133 19.81 -14.31 0.74
C TRP A 133 18.30 -14.55 0.65
N LEU A 134 17.80 -15.05 -0.49
CA LEU A 134 16.38 -15.31 -0.68
C LEU A 134 15.86 -16.42 0.25
N LYS A 135 16.71 -17.43 0.51
CA LYS A 135 16.38 -18.47 1.50
C LYS A 135 16.25 -17.87 2.89
N TRP A 136 17.23 -17.04 3.31
CA TRP A 136 17.15 -16.31 4.57
C TRP A 136 15.88 -15.45 4.66
N TYR A 137 15.58 -14.67 3.60
CA TYR A 137 14.38 -13.84 3.55
C TYR A 137 13.11 -14.68 3.73
N ARG A 138 12.99 -15.78 2.99
CA ARG A 138 11.83 -16.68 3.07
C ARG A 138 11.68 -17.30 4.45
N ASP A 139 12.77 -17.81 5.02
CA ASP A 139 12.77 -18.43 6.36
C ASP A 139 12.37 -17.39 7.44
N MET A 140 12.82 -16.16 7.32
CA MET A 140 12.49 -15.04 8.19
C MET A 140 10.99 -14.67 8.08
N VAL A 141 10.43 -14.60 6.86
CA VAL A 141 8.99 -14.33 6.65
C VAL A 141 8.16 -15.46 7.27
N ILE A 142 8.54 -16.73 7.04
CA ILE A 142 7.85 -17.88 7.64
C ILE A 142 7.86 -17.79 9.18
N ALA A 143 9.03 -17.56 9.77
CA ALA A 143 9.14 -17.42 11.24
C ALA A 143 8.27 -16.27 11.77
N GLY A 144 8.19 -15.16 11.02
CA GLY A 144 7.34 -14.02 11.39
C GLY A 144 5.84 -14.32 11.31
N ILE A 145 5.41 -15.09 10.32
CA ILE A 145 4.01 -15.52 10.18
C ILE A 145 3.64 -16.50 11.31
N GLU A 146 4.50 -17.50 11.55
CA GLU A 146 4.28 -18.53 12.58
C GLU A 146 4.34 -17.95 14.01
N GLY A 147 5.19 -16.95 14.23
CA GLY A 147 5.33 -16.27 15.52
C GLY A 147 4.26 -15.23 15.81
N ALA A 148 3.50 -14.78 14.81
CA ALA A 148 2.46 -13.79 15.00
C ALA A 148 1.18 -14.36 15.62
N ASP A 149 0.55 -13.62 16.55
CA ASP A 149 -0.75 -13.99 17.13
C ASP A 149 -1.91 -13.76 16.12
N ALA A 150 -1.70 -12.89 15.14
CA ALA A 150 -2.57 -12.74 13.97
C ALA A 150 -1.80 -12.17 12.78
N VAL A 151 -2.12 -12.64 11.58
CA VAL A 151 -1.67 -12.05 10.31
C VAL A 151 -2.86 -11.38 9.63
N VAL A 152 -2.68 -10.13 9.26
CA VAL A 152 -3.67 -9.34 8.52
C VAL A 152 -3.17 -9.09 7.11
N ALA A 153 -4.03 -9.20 6.12
CA ALA A 153 -3.73 -8.82 4.75
C ALA A 153 -4.67 -7.72 4.25
N PRO A 154 -4.20 -6.87 3.28
CA PRO A 154 -4.99 -5.78 2.73
C PRO A 154 -6.06 -6.25 1.73
N SER A 155 -6.03 -7.52 1.34
CA SER A 155 -6.99 -8.18 0.46
C SER A 155 -6.97 -9.69 0.67
N ALA A 156 -8.04 -10.39 0.29
CA ALA A 156 -8.09 -11.85 0.31
C ALA A 156 -7.05 -12.44 -0.64
N TRP A 157 -6.87 -11.84 -1.82
CA TRP A 157 -5.81 -12.23 -2.75
C TRP A 157 -4.42 -12.23 -2.10
N MET A 158 -4.09 -11.19 -1.33
CA MET A 158 -2.79 -11.12 -0.66
C MET A 158 -2.66 -12.18 0.43
N LEU A 159 -3.72 -12.43 1.18
CA LEU A 159 -3.74 -13.47 2.21
C LEU A 159 -3.52 -14.87 1.61
N ASP A 160 -4.20 -15.18 0.50
CA ASP A 160 -4.03 -16.44 -0.21
C ASP A 160 -2.61 -16.58 -0.81
N SER A 161 -2.04 -15.47 -1.26
CA SER A 161 -0.65 -15.44 -1.74
C SER A 161 0.35 -15.75 -0.63
N ILE A 162 0.16 -15.20 0.57
CA ILE A 162 0.99 -15.51 1.75
C ILE A 162 0.88 -16.98 2.14
N ARG A 163 -0.32 -17.52 2.20
CA ARG A 163 -0.56 -18.95 2.52
C ARG A 163 0.15 -19.87 1.53
N SER A 164 0.05 -19.57 0.25
CA SER A 164 0.64 -20.41 -0.81
C SER A 164 2.15 -20.32 -0.91
N CYS A 165 2.75 -19.18 -0.58
CA CYS A 165 4.19 -18.96 -0.74
C CYS A 165 5.02 -19.24 0.51
N TYR A 166 4.41 -19.13 1.72
CA TYR A 166 5.16 -19.17 2.98
C TYR A 166 4.60 -20.17 4.00
N ALA A 167 3.58 -19.77 4.75
CA ALA A 167 3.00 -20.57 5.83
C ALA A 167 1.53 -20.19 6.06
N GLN A 168 0.78 -21.11 6.68
CA GLN A 168 -0.57 -20.86 7.16
C GLN A 168 -0.51 -20.11 8.50
N PRO A 169 -1.06 -18.87 8.63
CA PRO A 169 -1.15 -18.20 9.91
C PRO A 169 -2.03 -18.96 10.91
N GLN A 170 -1.72 -18.87 12.20
CA GLN A 170 -2.57 -19.43 13.25
C GLN A 170 -3.93 -18.72 13.32
N ARG A 171 -3.90 -17.41 13.16
CA ARG A 171 -5.08 -16.55 13.03
C ARG A 171 -4.86 -15.56 11.91
N GLU A 172 -5.90 -15.30 11.15
CA GLU A 172 -5.81 -14.43 9.98
C GLU A 172 -7.06 -13.55 9.84
N ALA A 173 -6.87 -12.40 9.20
CA ALA A 173 -7.95 -11.50 8.85
C ALA A 173 -7.65 -10.73 7.56
N VAL A 174 -8.69 -10.39 6.82
CA VAL A 174 -8.60 -9.39 5.74
C VAL A 174 -9.16 -8.08 6.30
N ILE A 175 -8.30 -7.08 6.41
CA ILE A 175 -8.69 -5.72 6.79
C ILE A 175 -8.26 -4.78 5.67
N TYR A 176 -9.21 -4.44 4.82
CA TYR A 176 -8.93 -3.50 3.72
C TYR A 176 -8.44 -2.17 4.27
N PRO A 177 -7.30 -1.64 3.83
CA PRO A 177 -6.89 -0.27 4.13
C PRO A 177 -7.97 0.75 3.77
N GLY A 178 -7.99 1.84 4.50
CA GLY A 178 -8.95 2.91 4.31
C GLY A 178 -8.29 4.27 4.16
N ARG A 179 -9.01 5.18 3.49
CA ARG A 179 -8.64 6.60 3.43
C ARG A 179 -9.75 7.45 4.02
N ASN A 180 -9.38 8.55 4.65
CA ASN A 180 -10.35 9.51 5.12
C ASN A 180 -10.89 10.32 3.94
N PRO A 181 -12.19 10.17 3.59
CA PRO A 181 -12.76 10.80 2.40
C PRO A 181 -12.82 12.32 2.48
N ILE A 182 -12.68 12.92 3.67
CA ILE A 182 -12.73 14.38 3.85
C ILE A 182 -11.59 15.09 3.11
N PHE A 183 -10.49 14.38 2.84
CA PHE A 183 -9.34 14.94 2.14
C PHE A 183 -9.50 14.98 0.62
N PHE A 184 -10.56 14.40 0.06
CA PHE A 184 -10.78 14.29 -1.37
C PHE A 184 -12.05 15.03 -1.77
N ASN A 185 -11.94 15.95 -2.74
CA ASN A 185 -13.10 16.71 -3.20
C ASN A 185 -13.73 16.07 -4.45
N PRO A 186 -14.88 15.39 -4.32
CA PRO A 186 -15.55 14.74 -5.45
C PRO A 186 -16.42 15.67 -6.29
N TYR A 187 -16.51 16.98 -5.95
CA TYR A 187 -17.44 17.93 -6.54
C TYR A 187 -16.78 18.90 -7.52
N ILE A 188 -15.45 18.83 -7.68
CA ILE A 188 -14.73 19.64 -8.67
C ILE A 188 -15.06 19.14 -10.08
N ASN A 189 -15.31 20.07 -11.00
CA ASN A 189 -15.49 19.74 -12.41
C ASN A 189 -14.25 19.02 -12.95
N LYS A 190 -14.48 17.87 -13.57
CA LYS A 190 -13.39 17.05 -14.12
C LYS A 190 -12.86 17.65 -15.40
N GLU A 191 -11.54 17.65 -15.52
CA GLU A 191 -10.81 17.87 -16.76
C GLU A 191 -10.72 16.58 -17.54
N ASP A 192 -10.74 16.69 -18.86
CA ASP A 192 -10.60 15.55 -19.75
C ASP A 192 -9.14 15.09 -19.77
N SER A 193 -8.75 14.33 -18.75
CA SER A 193 -7.37 13.87 -18.56
C SER A 193 -7.31 12.52 -17.88
N VAL A 194 -6.20 11.81 -18.11
CA VAL A 194 -5.86 10.53 -17.48
C VAL A 194 -4.74 10.77 -16.46
N LEU A 195 -4.91 10.27 -15.26
CA LEU A 195 -3.89 10.25 -14.21
C LEU A 195 -3.44 8.82 -13.92
N SER A 196 -2.15 8.61 -13.74
CA SER A 196 -1.58 7.38 -13.17
C SER A 196 -0.48 7.72 -12.17
N ILE A 197 -0.41 6.98 -11.06
CA ILE A 197 0.60 7.21 -10.03
C ILE A 197 1.36 5.91 -9.77
N GLY A 198 2.68 5.98 -9.91
CA GLY A 198 3.58 4.87 -9.66
C GLY A 198 5.02 5.23 -9.98
N ARG A 199 5.97 4.55 -9.33
CA ARG A 199 7.39 4.71 -9.67
C ARG A 199 7.61 4.30 -11.13
N LEU A 200 8.28 5.15 -11.91
CA LEU A 200 8.45 4.96 -13.36
C LEU A 200 9.22 3.68 -13.70
N VAL A 201 10.21 3.35 -12.88
CA VAL A 201 11.10 2.21 -13.05
C VAL A 201 10.63 0.93 -12.37
N ASP A 202 9.46 0.97 -11.70
CA ASP A 202 8.89 -0.19 -11.03
C ASP A 202 8.06 -1.04 -12.02
N ALA A 203 8.60 -2.19 -12.40
CA ALA A 203 7.93 -3.14 -13.28
C ALA A 203 6.56 -3.60 -12.72
N GLY A 204 6.41 -3.61 -11.40
CA GLY A 204 5.16 -3.93 -10.72
C GLY A 204 4.10 -2.84 -10.89
N LYS A 205 4.48 -1.55 -11.00
CA LYS A 205 3.56 -0.43 -11.24
C LYS A 205 3.21 -0.24 -12.71
N GLN A 206 4.11 -0.59 -13.60
CA GLN A 206 3.90 -0.66 -15.05
C GLN A 206 3.27 0.59 -15.69
N VAL A 207 3.51 1.79 -15.13
CA VAL A 207 2.92 3.04 -15.63
C VAL A 207 3.35 3.38 -17.06
N PHE A 208 4.45 2.81 -17.53
CA PHE A 208 4.95 2.96 -18.91
C PHE A 208 4.01 2.38 -19.98
N LEU A 209 3.02 1.54 -19.64
CA LEU A 209 1.99 1.11 -20.59
C LEU A 209 1.28 2.31 -21.24
N LEU A 210 1.14 3.40 -20.51
CA LEU A 210 0.53 4.63 -21.01
C LEU A 210 1.36 5.35 -22.07
N THR A 211 2.64 5.02 -22.23
CA THR A 211 3.52 5.62 -23.25
C THR A 211 3.60 4.78 -24.54
N GLN A 212 3.01 3.58 -24.54
CA GLN A 212 3.11 2.63 -25.66
C GLN A 212 2.04 2.83 -26.74
N CYS A 213 1.01 3.63 -26.45
CA CYS A 213 -0.09 3.92 -27.40
C CYS A 213 -0.49 5.39 -27.31
N ALA A 214 -0.94 5.96 -28.41
CA ALA A 214 -1.54 7.29 -28.42
C ALA A 214 -2.88 7.32 -27.66
N HIS A 215 -3.10 8.37 -26.90
CA HIS A 215 -4.33 8.61 -26.13
C HIS A 215 -5.06 9.85 -26.65
N PRO A 216 -6.40 9.86 -26.64
CA PRO A 216 -7.20 11.01 -27.07
C PRO A 216 -7.23 12.15 -26.03
N LEU A 217 -6.70 11.90 -24.84
CA LEU A 217 -6.68 12.81 -23.69
C LEU A 217 -5.25 13.00 -23.21
N PRO A 218 -4.92 14.17 -22.63
CA PRO A 218 -3.67 14.34 -21.90
C PRO A 218 -3.51 13.29 -20.79
N VAL A 219 -2.33 12.69 -20.72
CA VAL A 219 -1.96 11.71 -19.70
C VAL A 219 -0.94 12.34 -18.75
N CYS A 220 -1.20 12.28 -17.46
CA CYS A 220 -0.27 12.68 -16.43
C CYS A 220 0.20 11.45 -15.64
N ILE A 221 1.48 11.14 -15.70
CA ILE A 221 2.13 10.10 -14.89
C ILE A 221 2.91 10.78 -13.77
N VAL A 222 2.64 10.37 -12.53
CA VAL A 222 3.30 10.93 -11.34
C VAL A 222 4.09 9.84 -10.63
N GLY A 223 5.36 10.08 -10.36
CA GLY A 223 6.18 9.15 -9.63
C GLY A 223 7.66 9.50 -9.62
N SER A 224 8.41 8.80 -8.77
CA SER A 224 9.86 8.92 -8.69
C SER A 224 10.52 8.15 -9.83
N GLU A 225 11.57 8.74 -10.42
CA GLU A 225 12.49 8.07 -11.33
C GLU A 225 13.52 7.20 -10.57
N HIS A 226 13.67 7.43 -9.26
CA HIS A 226 14.63 6.70 -8.46
C HIS A 226 14.14 5.29 -8.13
N THR A 227 15.00 4.31 -8.39
CA THR A 227 14.84 2.96 -7.89
C THR A 227 15.17 2.94 -6.40
N VAL A 228 14.24 2.47 -5.57
CA VAL A 228 14.68 1.84 -4.32
C VAL A 228 15.40 0.57 -4.77
N PRO A 229 16.63 0.28 -4.28
CA PRO A 229 17.37 -0.90 -4.70
C PRO A 229 16.61 -2.17 -4.30
N ILE A 230 15.73 -2.65 -5.17
CA ILE A 230 15.19 -4.01 -5.08
C ILE A 230 16.29 -4.93 -5.57
N PRO A 231 16.69 -5.98 -4.81
CA PRO A 231 17.78 -6.84 -5.22
C PRO A 231 17.51 -7.45 -6.60
N ARG A 232 18.31 -7.04 -7.60
CA ARG A 232 18.43 -7.67 -8.91
C ARG A 232 17.14 -7.94 -9.68
N VAL A 233 16.25 -6.97 -9.79
CA VAL A 233 15.38 -6.93 -10.96
C VAL A 233 16.15 -6.16 -12.04
N PRO A 234 16.52 -6.78 -13.16
CA PRO A 234 17.17 -6.03 -14.24
C PRO A 234 16.18 -4.97 -14.69
N ILE A 235 16.55 -3.71 -14.53
CA ILE A 235 15.87 -2.60 -15.21
C ILE A 235 16.04 -2.93 -16.68
N ARG A 236 14.94 -3.22 -17.39
CA ARG A 236 14.99 -3.30 -18.85
C ARG A 236 15.34 -1.92 -19.35
N ALA A 237 16.62 -1.74 -19.70
CA ALA A 237 17.18 -0.49 -20.24
C ALA A 237 16.63 -0.12 -21.64
N ASP A 238 15.77 -0.96 -22.18
CA ASP A 238 15.22 -0.87 -23.54
C ASP A 238 13.77 -0.32 -23.60
N VAL A 239 13.26 0.25 -22.50
CA VAL A 239 12.02 1.05 -22.56
C VAL A 239 12.34 2.37 -23.27
N LYS A 240 12.36 2.35 -24.62
CA LYS A 240 12.22 3.57 -25.40
C LYS A 240 10.86 4.17 -25.08
N LEU A 241 10.86 5.21 -24.26
CA LEU A 241 9.71 6.09 -24.08
C LEU A 241 9.40 6.70 -25.44
N ALA A 242 8.41 6.19 -26.14
CA ALA A 242 7.82 6.86 -27.27
C ALA A 242 6.99 8.03 -26.71
N LEU A 243 7.66 9.06 -26.27
CA LEU A 243 7.05 10.32 -25.86
C LEU A 243 6.63 11.04 -27.14
N ASP A 244 5.36 10.93 -27.49
CA ASP A 244 4.71 11.91 -28.32
C ASP A 244 4.60 13.16 -27.42
N GLU A 245 5.43 14.19 -27.68
CA GLU A 245 5.70 15.32 -26.77
C GLU A 245 4.44 16.10 -26.33
N ASN A 246 3.29 15.83 -26.92
CA ASN A 246 2.05 16.54 -26.67
C ASN A 246 0.99 15.79 -25.83
N SER A 247 1.14 14.50 -25.54
CA SER A 247 0.04 13.73 -24.90
C SER A 247 0.38 13.12 -23.54
N VAL A 248 1.65 12.89 -23.19
CA VAL A 248 2.06 12.27 -21.94
C VAL A 248 3.02 13.16 -21.17
N ALA A 249 2.59 13.68 -20.02
CA ALA A 249 3.42 14.44 -19.09
C ALA A 249 3.87 13.56 -17.93
N ILE A 250 5.18 13.46 -17.72
CA ILE A 250 5.78 12.81 -16.57
C ILE A 250 6.11 13.87 -15.52
N ARG A 251 5.61 13.68 -14.32
CA ARG A 251 5.88 14.54 -13.16
C ARG A 251 6.61 13.75 -12.09
N GLY A 252 7.66 14.31 -11.53
CA GLY A 252 8.37 13.76 -10.39
C GLY A 252 7.46 13.60 -9.14
N PRO A 253 8.04 13.26 -7.98
CA PRO A 253 7.30 13.17 -6.73
C PRO A 253 6.51 14.44 -6.44
N GLN A 254 5.28 14.27 -5.97
CA GLN A 254 4.35 15.35 -5.66
C GLN A 254 4.01 15.33 -4.17
N THR A 255 3.78 16.50 -3.60
CA THR A 255 3.22 16.61 -2.25
C THR A 255 1.79 16.06 -2.21
N GLU A 256 1.32 15.71 -1.04
CA GLU A 256 -0.04 15.22 -0.88
C GLU A 256 -1.11 16.23 -1.36
N ALA A 257 -0.89 17.51 -1.12
CA ALA A 257 -1.79 18.56 -1.60
C ALA A 257 -1.84 18.62 -3.14
N GLN A 258 -0.69 18.47 -3.79
CA GLN A 258 -0.60 18.41 -5.25
C GLN A 258 -1.26 17.13 -5.80
N LEU A 259 -1.05 15.98 -5.16
CA LEU A 259 -1.73 14.73 -5.54
C LEU A 259 -3.25 14.86 -5.42
N ARG A 260 -3.76 15.42 -4.33
CA ARG A 260 -5.21 15.66 -4.15
C ARG A 260 -5.77 16.58 -5.24
N ALA A 261 -5.03 17.62 -5.63
CA ALA A 261 -5.43 18.50 -6.73
C ALA A 261 -5.48 17.76 -8.08
N LEU A 262 -4.50 16.87 -8.36
CA LEU A 262 -4.48 16.05 -9.57
C LEU A 262 -5.66 15.06 -9.59
N TYR A 263 -5.91 14.33 -8.51
CA TYR A 263 -7.05 13.43 -8.41
C TYR A 263 -8.39 14.15 -8.59
N SER A 264 -8.54 15.33 -7.99
CA SER A 264 -9.81 16.07 -8.08
C SER A 264 -10.13 16.50 -9.51
N ARG A 265 -9.11 16.79 -10.32
CA ARG A 265 -9.27 17.26 -11.71
C ARG A 265 -9.38 16.13 -12.72
N ALA A 266 -8.60 15.06 -12.60
CA ALA A 266 -8.59 13.97 -13.56
C ALA A 266 -9.95 13.28 -13.68
N SER A 267 -10.41 13.01 -14.90
CA SER A 267 -11.64 12.25 -15.15
C SER A 267 -11.41 10.75 -15.08
N ILE A 268 -10.22 10.27 -15.47
CA ILE A 268 -9.87 8.85 -15.54
C ILE A 268 -8.60 8.61 -14.71
N TYR A 269 -8.60 7.52 -13.95
CA TYR A 269 -7.41 7.00 -13.30
C TYR A 269 -7.04 5.65 -13.93
N ALA A 270 -5.80 5.55 -14.45
CA ALA A 270 -5.26 4.31 -15.00
C ALA A 270 -4.46 3.56 -13.92
N ALA A 271 -5.03 2.46 -13.41
CA ALA A 271 -4.41 1.57 -12.44
C ALA A 271 -3.68 0.44 -13.19
N THR A 272 -2.42 0.68 -13.56
CA THR A 272 -1.65 -0.18 -14.48
C THR A 272 -0.88 -1.30 -13.81
N SER A 273 -0.85 -1.35 -12.48
CA SER A 273 -0.02 -2.29 -11.70
C SER A 273 -0.28 -3.76 -12.06
N ARG A 274 0.80 -4.55 -12.14
CA ARG A 274 0.78 -6.03 -12.21
C ARG A 274 0.66 -6.65 -10.82
N TYR A 275 1.20 -5.98 -9.84
CA TYR A 275 1.18 -6.37 -8.45
C TYR A 275 0.69 -5.20 -7.60
N GLU A 276 -0.46 -5.36 -7.00
CA GLU A 276 -1.08 -4.34 -6.18
C GLU A 276 -1.99 -4.98 -5.13
N PRO A 277 -1.51 -5.22 -3.91
CA PRO A 277 -2.30 -5.85 -2.86
C PRO A 277 -3.59 -5.11 -2.49
N LEU A 278 -3.62 -3.77 -2.65
CA LEU A 278 -4.84 -2.97 -2.53
C LEU A 278 -4.90 -1.82 -3.54
N GLY A 279 -3.88 -0.96 -3.61
CA GLY A 279 -3.86 0.19 -4.51
C GLY A 279 -4.39 1.48 -3.89
N MET A 280 -3.65 2.04 -2.93
CA MET A 280 -4.00 3.31 -2.29
C MET A 280 -4.24 4.44 -3.31
N PRO A 281 -3.42 4.62 -4.38
CA PRO A 281 -3.66 5.67 -5.36
C PRO A 281 -4.98 5.50 -6.13
N ALA A 282 -5.38 4.28 -6.46
CA ALA A 282 -6.68 4.03 -7.11
C ALA A 282 -7.85 4.35 -6.15
N LEU A 283 -7.68 4.06 -4.84
CA LEU A 283 -8.67 4.43 -3.83
C LEU A 283 -8.83 5.95 -3.70
N GLU A 284 -7.72 6.69 -3.71
CA GLU A 284 -7.71 8.15 -3.66
C GLU A 284 -8.37 8.78 -4.90
N ALA A 285 -8.10 8.20 -6.07
CA ALA A 285 -8.75 8.57 -7.32
C ALA A 285 -10.26 8.32 -7.28
N ALA A 286 -10.69 7.17 -6.77
CA ALA A 286 -12.10 6.82 -6.59
C ALA A 286 -12.82 7.77 -5.62
N LEU A 287 -12.18 8.12 -4.48
CA LEU A 287 -12.71 9.13 -3.54
C LEU A 287 -12.83 10.51 -4.17
N SER A 288 -12.11 10.78 -5.23
CA SER A 288 -12.20 11.98 -6.06
C SER A 288 -13.14 11.85 -7.26
N ARG A 289 -13.87 10.73 -7.41
CA ARG A 289 -14.74 10.41 -8.56
C ARG A 289 -14.03 10.29 -9.91
N CYS A 290 -12.80 9.78 -9.96
CA CYS A 290 -12.21 9.35 -11.21
C CYS A 290 -12.82 8.01 -11.64
N ALA A 291 -13.11 7.84 -12.94
CA ALA A 291 -13.40 6.53 -13.50
C ALA A 291 -12.12 5.67 -13.45
N ILE A 292 -12.21 4.45 -12.95
CA ILE A 292 -11.06 3.56 -12.81
C ILE A 292 -10.95 2.66 -14.03
N VAL A 293 -9.79 2.70 -14.71
CA VAL A 293 -9.40 1.73 -15.73
C VAL A 293 -8.25 0.91 -15.17
N ALA A 294 -8.50 -0.34 -14.81
CA ALA A 294 -7.57 -1.17 -14.06
C ALA A 294 -7.03 -2.32 -14.91
N ASN A 295 -5.78 -2.72 -14.62
CA ASN A 295 -5.23 -3.97 -15.12
C ASN A 295 -6.07 -5.15 -14.61
N ASP A 296 -6.34 -6.14 -15.45
CA ASP A 296 -7.14 -7.29 -15.09
C ASP A 296 -6.33 -8.27 -14.23
N ILE A 297 -6.16 -7.92 -12.95
CA ILE A 297 -5.48 -8.73 -11.94
C ILE A 297 -6.44 -9.10 -10.81
N PRO A 298 -6.23 -10.25 -10.14
CA PRO A 298 -7.18 -10.73 -9.12
C PRO A 298 -7.46 -9.73 -7.99
N SER A 299 -6.44 -9.03 -7.49
CA SER A 299 -6.60 -8.04 -6.43
C SER A 299 -7.46 -6.84 -6.87
N PHE A 300 -7.29 -6.32 -8.09
CA PHE A 300 -8.15 -5.25 -8.57
C PHE A 300 -9.59 -5.73 -8.81
N ARG A 301 -9.78 -6.99 -9.26
CA ARG A 301 -11.12 -7.59 -9.37
C ARG A 301 -11.82 -7.67 -8.01
N GLU A 302 -11.09 -8.08 -6.96
CA GLU A 302 -11.59 -8.12 -5.59
C GLU A 302 -11.98 -6.71 -5.09
N ILE A 303 -11.07 -5.74 -5.28
CA ILE A 303 -11.25 -4.39 -4.75
C ILE A 303 -12.36 -3.64 -5.50
N TRP A 304 -12.34 -3.65 -6.84
CA TRP A 304 -13.22 -2.80 -7.64
C TRP A 304 -14.47 -3.49 -8.15
N GLY A 305 -14.48 -4.83 -8.35
CA GLY A 305 -15.64 -5.54 -8.89
C GLY A 305 -16.13 -4.89 -10.18
N ASP A 306 -17.42 -4.52 -10.24
CA ASP A 306 -18.03 -3.86 -11.39
C ASP A 306 -17.82 -2.33 -11.42
N ALA A 307 -17.10 -1.78 -10.43
CA ALA A 307 -16.86 -0.34 -10.35
C ALA A 307 -15.62 0.14 -11.14
N ALA A 308 -15.01 -0.73 -11.95
CA ALA A 308 -13.90 -0.39 -12.83
C ALA A 308 -14.06 -1.05 -14.20
N LEU A 309 -13.45 -0.44 -15.22
CA LEU A 309 -13.20 -1.09 -16.52
C LEU A 309 -11.85 -1.81 -16.45
N TYR A 310 -11.80 -3.04 -16.96
CA TYR A 310 -10.60 -3.86 -16.89
C TYR A 310 -10.00 -4.05 -18.29
N PHE A 311 -8.76 -3.61 -18.46
CA PHE A 311 -8.02 -3.91 -19.68
C PHE A 311 -7.25 -5.23 -19.54
N ARG A 312 -7.06 -5.92 -20.68
CA ARG A 312 -6.33 -7.18 -20.72
C ARG A 312 -4.93 -7.01 -20.11
N THR A 313 -4.54 -7.96 -19.27
CA THR A 313 -3.28 -7.92 -18.54
C THR A 313 -2.10 -7.54 -19.43
N ASN A 314 -1.40 -6.48 -19.07
CA ASN A 314 -0.21 -5.96 -19.73
C ASN A 314 -0.42 -5.50 -21.19
N ASP A 315 -1.64 -5.19 -21.61
CA ASP A 315 -1.97 -4.81 -22.97
C ASP A 315 -2.26 -3.31 -23.08
N ALA A 316 -1.29 -2.56 -23.60
CA ALA A 316 -1.40 -1.11 -23.80
C ALA A 316 -2.51 -0.74 -24.77
N ALA A 317 -2.75 -1.55 -25.81
CA ALA A 317 -3.82 -1.29 -26.78
C ALA A 317 -5.21 -1.46 -26.16
N SER A 318 -5.37 -2.47 -25.29
CA SER A 318 -6.59 -2.67 -24.49
C SER A 318 -6.82 -1.51 -23.51
N LEU A 319 -5.77 -1.04 -22.81
CA LEU A 319 -5.83 0.13 -21.94
C LEU A 319 -6.29 1.38 -22.74
N ALA A 320 -5.62 1.67 -23.85
CA ALA A 320 -5.96 2.80 -24.72
C ALA A 320 -7.39 2.70 -25.30
N LYS A 321 -7.88 1.47 -25.57
CA LYS A 321 -9.29 1.26 -26.01
C LYS A 321 -10.27 1.73 -24.94
N HIS A 322 -10.09 1.37 -23.68
CA HIS A 322 -11.00 1.78 -22.60
C HIS A 322 -10.91 3.28 -22.30
N ILE A 323 -9.72 3.88 -22.39
CA ILE A 323 -9.57 5.34 -22.30
C ILE A 323 -10.35 6.03 -23.42
N ARG A 324 -10.25 5.56 -24.67
CA ARG A 324 -11.04 6.09 -25.81
C ARG A 324 -12.54 5.92 -25.59
N GLN A 325 -12.98 4.78 -25.07
CA GLN A 325 -14.39 4.53 -24.76
C GLN A 325 -14.93 5.55 -23.76
N LEU A 326 -14.24 5.79 -22.63
CA LEU A 326 -14.64 6.76 -21.62
C LEU A 326 -14.54 8.21 -22.13
N ASN A 327 -13.61 8.49 -23.05
CA ASN A 327 -13.53 9.81 -23.69
C ASN A 327 -14.68 10.07 -24.64
N ALA A 328 -15.10 9.07 -25.40
CA ALA A 328 -16.20 9.19 -26.37
C ALA A 328 -17.58 9.27 -25.68
N ASP A 329 -17.73 8.64 -24.52
CA ASP A 329 -18.99 8.60 -23.74
C ASP A 329 -18.75 9.19 -22.33
N ARG A 330 -19.08 10.48 -22.18
CA ARG A 330 -18.91 11.22 -20.92
C ARG A 330 -19.88 10.78 -19.84
N ASP A 331 -21.05 10.29 -20.21
CA ASP A 331 -22.03 9.76 -19.25
C ASP A 331 -21.52 8.44 -18.67
N LEU A 332 -20.98 7.58 -19.50
CA LEU A 332 -20.31 6.35 -19.07
C LEU A 332 -19.13 6.64 -18.14
N CYS A 333 -18.30 7.63 -18.49
CA CYS A 333 -17.17 8.04 -17.63
C CYS A 333 -17.66 8.50 -16.26
N ARG A 334 -18.70 9.35 -16.21
CA ARG A 334 -19.31 9.79 -14.94
C ARG A 334 -19.92 8.64 -14.16
N ALA A 335 -20.58 7.70 -14.84
CA ALA A 335 -21.18 6.52 -14.21
C ALA A 335 -20.12 5.67 -13.51
N TYR A 336 -19.00 5.35 -14.16
CA TYR A 336 -17.90 4.61 -13.54
C TYR A 336 -17.22 5.39 -12.41
N GLY A 337 -17.06 6.70 -12.56
CA GLY A 337 -16.55 7.56 -11.48
C GLY A 337 -17.44 7.52 -10.24
N ASN A 338 -18.76 7.52 -10.42
CA ASN A 338 -19.73 7.40 -9.32
C ASN A 338 -19.73 6.00 -8.69
N LEU A 339 -19.68 4.95 -9.49
CA LEU A 339 -19.57 3.57 -8.98
C LEU A 339 -18.31 3.37 -8.13
N ALA A 340 -17.15 3.83 -8.63
CA ALA A 340 -15.90 3.77 -7.90
C ALA A 340 -15.96 4.56 -6.59
N TYR A 341 -16.51 5.78 -6.63
CA TYR A 341 -16.69 6.64 -5.45
C TYR A 341 -17.59 6.00 -4.39
N THR A 342 -18.74 5.48 -4.78
CA THR A 342 -19.67 4.81 -3.87
C THR A 342 -19.00 3.62 -3.21
N ARG A 343 -18.37 2.75 -3.99
CA ARG A 343 -17.65 1.58 -3.49
C ARG A 343 -16.52 1.96 -2.51
N ALA A 344 -15.75 3.00 -2.85
CA ALA A 344 -14.67 3.50 -1.99
C ALA A 344 -15.21 4.03 -0.65
N ARG A 345 -16.29 4.79 -0.68
CA ARG A 345 -16.96 5.34 0.52
C ARG A 345 -17.57 4.29 1.43
N GLU A 346 -18.09 3.22 0.87
CA GLU A 346 -18.75 2.15 1.62
C GLU A 346 -17.74 1.18 2.23
N ARG A 347 -16.67 0.84 1.49
CA ARG A 347 -15.81 -0.28 1.86
C ARG A 347 -14.43 0.10 2.37
N PHE A 348 -13.89 1.27 1.99
CA PHE A 348 -12.47 1.60 2.19
C PHE A 348 -12.27 2.91 2.97
N THR A 349 -13.04 3.07 4.06
CA THR A 349 -12.89 4.25 4.95
C THR A 349 -11.93 3.96 6.10
N THR A 350 -11.17 4.98 6.53
CA THR A 350 -10.34 4.91 7.74
C THR A 350 -11.16 4.48 8.95
N LYS A 351 -12.41 5.00 9.09
CA LYS A 351 -13.28 4.64 10.22
C LYS A 351 -13.48 3.13 10.31
N ARG A 352 -13.89 2.48 9.21
CA ARG A 352 -14.11 1.01 9.18
C ARG A 352 -12.80 0.26 9.50
N MET A 353 -11.70 0.65 8.84
CA MET A 353 -10.39 0.03 9.07
C MET A 353 -10.01 0.06 10.57
N ILE A 354 -10.17 1.20 11.21
CA ILE A 354 -9.85 1.34 12.64
C ILE A 354 -10.78 0.51 13.53
N ASP A 355 -12.08 0.49 13.22
CA ASP A 355 -13.05 -0.32 13.97
C ASP A 355 -12.69 -1.81 13.90
N ASP A 356 -12.31 -2.32 12.70
CA ASP A 356 -11.86 -3.70 12.49
C ASP A 356 -10.57 -4.01 13.28
N TYR A 357 -9.57 -3.13 13.25
CA TYR A 357 -8.35 -3.31 14.03
C TYR A 357 -8.59 -3.27 15.53
N LEU A 358 -9.41 -2.35 16.03
CA LEU A 358 -9.74 -2.29 17.45
C LEU A 358 -10.47 -3.56 17.92
N GLN A 359 -11.34 -4.14 17.08
CA GLN A 359 -11.98 -5.41 17.36
C GLN A 359 -10.94 -6.54 17.42
N LEU A 360 -10.03 -6.61 16.43
CA LEU A 360 -8.96 -7.60 16.41
C LEU A 360 -8.06 -7.47 17.64
N TYR A 361 -7.57 -6.27 17.97
CA TYR A 361 -6.71 -6.07 19.13
C TYR A 361 -7.38 -6.51 20.43
N ARG A 362 -8.63 -6.10 20.65
CA ARG A 362 -9.39 -6.53 21.85
C ARG A 362 -9.52 -8.03 21.97
N SER A 363 -9.66 -8.73 20.87
CA SER A 363 -9.80 -10.19 20.83
C SER A 363 -8.50 -10.95 21.11
N LEU A 364 -7.35 -10.28 21.06
CA LEU A 364 -6.03 -10.83 21.40
C LEU A 364 -5.62 -10.54 22.85
N LEU A 365 -6.27 -9.57 23.49
CA LEU A 365 -5.99 -9.24 24.88
C LEU A 365 -6.67 -10.24 25.81
N PRO A 366 -6.00 -10.61 26.93
CA PRO A 366 -6.65 -11.44 27.94
C PRO A 366 -7.91 -10.72 28.45
N ALA A 367 -8.97 -11.50 28.67
CA ALA A 367 -10.17 -10.97 29.27
C ALA A 367 -9.80 -10.32 30.61
N ARG A 368 -9.94 -8.99 30.71
CA ARG A 368 -9.81 -8.32 32.00
C ARG A 368 -10.89 -8.93 32.87
N SER A 369 -10.51 -9.65 33.94
CA SER A 369 -11.44 -10.01 35.00
C SER A 369 -12.10 -8.69 35.42
N ILE A 370 -13.38 -8.55 35.15
CA ILE A 370 -14.20 -7.48 35.72
C ILE A 370 -14.22 -7.83 37.21
N ALA A 371 -13.29 -7.25 37.98
CA ALA A 371 -13.40 -7.25 39.40
C ALA A 371 -14.65 -6.43 39.74
N ALA A 372 -15.65 -7.13 40.27
CA ALA A 372 -16.89 -6.58 40.77
C ALA A 372 -16.66 -5.57 41.88
#